data_07358eacceebdaebb4fbcc395b626983
#
_entry.id   07358eacceebdaebb4fbcc395b626983
#
_cell.length_a   1.000
_cell.length_b   1.000
_cell.length_c   1.000
_cell.angle_alpha   90.00
_cell.angle_beta   90.00
_cell.angle_gamma   90.00
#
_symmetry.space_group_name_H-M   'P 1'
#
loop_
_entity.id
_entity.type
_entity.pdbx_description
1 polymer ?
#
loop_
_entity_poly.entity_id
_entity_poly.type
_entity_poly.pdbx_seq_one_letter_code
_entity_poly.pdbx_strand_id
1 'polypeptide(L)'
;MGADERYDIVIVGGGFNGVTTAAYLAKCGLSVCVLEERLECGGGVESSEPIAGVRINPHAIMMYGAPAPGFEQLELHKYGFRMDWNPKLVDITKQVGRGALTTEGMAPMAEKDMMGWARLSGMLGEPNFLWDLLRATFWCPPHPPEVEVTADNIPYMQVYKQNDPGIWTEELLDMTMFDLLDEYCESEHFKVQQAMVAWYSGAAAHWEGMAIPALACDCTLTLVGKVSVPRGTMHGYFHSIFRCAVDHGVVMRTCCPVDEIIVSNGRAVGVRMRDTAAVAEKTIWADKAVISDVDIYQTFNKLIGPQHLDRAFLQRVNDVSLKGGSIYVSHILSKEPLRCKQKFWSELMEYESSQGPYPCDSREIYYEHAADVDGHKGDPTMPPERLMWLGTPANRFSNHHKQCTIPDKFLISPFYVYVPPPEYHVESPDAINKKKEELNAYMRKAFSEVIENIDDDNVIYHWANTPYDSEFRNAGMVGGTWCGSRHCEDQWFKERPMPEMARYRTPIEGLYICHQTAVHPGGLALMAITYNMMHILIEDGLVEPGDWWYPSPWYIPQRGKISAVPGQGKIPA
;
A
#
# COMPACT_ATOMS: atom_id res chain seq x y z
N MET A 1 -43.02 10.93 9.16
CA MET A 1 -41.76 11.24 8.51
C MET A 1 -40.71 11.00 9.59
N GLY A 2 -39.83 10.04 9.40
CA GLY A 2 -38.69 9.84 10.31
C GLY A 2 -37.83 11.11 10.30
N ALA A 3 -37.21 11.44 11.43
CA ALA A 3 -36.22 12.50 11.44
C ALA A 3 -35.11 12.18 10.43
N ASP A 4 -34.71 13.16 9.63
CA ASP A 4 -33.60 13.02 8.70
C ASP A 4 -32.37 12.51 9.46
N GLU A 5 -31.77 11.45 8.99
CA GLU A 5 -30.58 10.87 9.64
C GLU A 5 -29.35 11.73 9.34
N ARG A 6 -28.66 12.17 10.40
CA ARG A 6 -27.55 13.12 10.30
C ARG A 6 -26.35 12.70 11.13
N TYR A 7 -25.18 13.00 10.60
CA TYR A 7 -23.89 12.85 11.27
C TYR A 7 -23.03 14.09 10.99
N ASP A 8 -22.03 14.36 11.83
CA ASP A 8 -21.01 15.36 11.49
C ASP A 8 -20.32 15.00 10.19
N ILE A 9 -19.94 13.72 10.04
CA ILE A 9 -19.20 13.20 8.89
C ILE A 9 -19.90 11.95 8.34
N VAL A 10 -20.02 11.91 7.01
CA VAL A 10 -20.41 10.70 6.29
C VAL A 10 -19.25 10.25 5.41
N ILE A 11 -18.85 8.98 5.53
CA ILE A 11 -17.76 8.39 4.75
C ILE A 11 -18.34 7.38 3.76
N VAL A 12 -18.01 7.56 2.48
CA VAL A 12 -18.38 6.67 1.38
C VAL A 12 -17.23 5.71 1.13
N GLY A 13 -17.44 4.42 1.36
CA GLY A 13 -16.46 3.36 1.30
C GLY A 13 -15.92 2.98 2.69
N GLY A 14 -16.08 1.70 3.02
CA GLY A 14 -15.59 1.08 4.26
C GLY A 14 -14.25 0.36 4.06
N GLY A 15 -13.40 0.86 3.17
CA GLY A 15 -12.04 0.37 2.98
C GLY A 15 -11.13 0.70 4.16
N PHE A 16 -9.87 0.31 4.03
CA PHE A 16 -8.86 0.52 5.09
C PHE A 16 -8.73 1.99 5.48
N ASN A 17 -8.65 2.89 4.50
CA ASN A 17 -8.49 4.32 4.77
C ASN A 17 -9.77 4.96 5.31
N GLY A 18 -10.94 4.60 4.77
CA GLY A 18 -12.23 5.10 5.24
C GLY A 18 -12.49 4.78 6.70
N VAL A 19 -12.28 3.52 7.10
CA VAL A 19 -12.47 3.10 8.50
C VAL A 19 -11.40 3.68 9.43
N THR A 20 -10.14 3.78 8.96
CA THR A 20 -9.08 4.43 9.75
C THR A 20 -9.40 5.91 9.97
N THR A 21 -9.86 6.60 8.93
CA THR A 21 -10.32 8.00 9.03
C THR A 21 -11.49 8.14 10.00
N ALA A 22 -12.47 7.25 9.92
CA ALA A 22 -13.60 7.24 10.85
C ALA A 22 -13.13 7.10 12.31
N ALA A 23 -12.18 6.21 12.58
CA ALA A 23 -11.63 6.01 13.93
C ALA A 23 -10.98 7.28 14.49
N TYR A 24 -10.17 7.97 13.69
CA TYR A 24 -9.56 9.24 14.09
C TYR A 24 -10.60 10.33 14.37
N LEU A 25 -11.57 10.50 13.46
CA LEU A 25 -12.61 11.53 13.59
C LEU A 25 -13.53 11.29 14.79
N ALA A 26 -13.94 10.04 15.01
CA ALA A 26 -14.74 9.68 16.18
C ALA A 26 -13.95 9.85 17.49
N LYS A 27 -12.64 9.57 17.49
CA LYS A 27 -11.78 9.86 18.64
C LYS A 27 -11.64 11.37 18.91
N CYS A 28 -11.86 12.23 17.92
CA CYS A 28 -12.03 13.68 18.11
C CYS A 28 -13.44 14.08 18.61
N GLY A 29 -14.34 13.14 18.84
CA GLY A 29 -15.68 13.40 19.34
C GLY A 29 -16.73 13.70 18.26
N LEU A 30 -16.43 13.48 16.99
CA LEU A 30 -17.39 13.66 15.91
C LEU A 30 -18.29 12.43 15.75
N SER A 31 -19.56 12.67 15.41
CA SER A 31 -20.46 11.61 14.96
C SER A 31 -20.14 11.23 13.52
N VAL A 32 -19.84 9.94 13.28
CA VAL A 32 -19.37 9.44 11.98
C VAL A 32 -20.20 8.24 11.54
N CYS A 33 -20.63 8.25 10.27
CA CYS A 33 -21.26 7.12 9.61
C CYS A 33 -20.41 6.68 8.41
N VAL A 34 -20.09 5.39 8.33
CA VAL A 34 -19.39 4.76 7.20
C VAL A 34 -20.36 3.89 6.42
N LEU A 35 -20.40 4.06 5.11
CA LEU A 35 -21.25 3.31 4.18
C LEU A 35 -20.39 2.45 3.28
N GLU A 36 -20.61 1.14 3.34
CA GLU A 36 -19.88 0.14 2.54
C GLU A 36 -20.87 -0.60 1.61
N GLU A 37 -20.52 -0.73 0.35
CA GLU A 37 -21.34 -1.43 -0.63
C GLU A 37 -21.36 -2.94 -0.39
N ARG A 38 -20.24 -3.51 0.03
CA ARG A 38 -20.09 -4.93 0.24
C ARG A 38 -20.69 -5.39 1.57
N LEU A 39 -20.70 -6.71 1.77
CA LEU A 39 -21.17 -7.35 3.01
C LEU A 39 -20.27 -7.02 4.21
N GLU A 40 -18.99 -6.74 3.99
CA GLU A 40 -18.02 -6.44 5.03
C GLU A 40 -17.11 -5.26 4.64
N CYS A 41 -16.63 -4.54 5.66
CA CYS A 41 -15.60 -3.53 5.50
C CYS A 41 -14.20 -4.16 5.40
N GLY A 42 -13.25 -3.43 4.83
CA GLY A 42 -11.83 -3.84 4.77
C GLY A 42 -11.17 -3.55 3.44
N GLY A 43 -11.91 -3.55 2.34
CA GLY A 43 -11.36 -3.28 1.02
C GLY A 43 -10.18 -4.21 0.69
N GLY A 44 -9.02 -3.64 0.37
CA GLY A 44 -7.81 -4.39 0.01
C GLY A 44 -7.15 -5.20 1.15
N VAL A 45 -7.66 -5.13 2.38
CA VAL A 45 -7.16 -5.93 3.53
C VAL A 45 -8.14 -7.03 3.95
N GLU A 46 -9.03 -7.42 3.06
CA GLU A 46 -9.97 -8.51 3.31
C GLU A 46 -9.30 -9.88 3.42
N SER A 47 -10.04 -10.84 4.00
CA SER A 47 -9.69 -12.27 3.99
C SER A 47 -10.87 -13.09 3.52
N SER A 48 -10.59 -14.23 2.90
CA SER A 48 -11.60 -15.21 2.47
C SER A 48 -11.27 -16.58 3.04
N GLU A 49 -12.28 -17.40 3.25
CA GLU A 49 -12.15 -18.80 3.67
C GLU A 49 -12.74 -19.70 2.58
N PRO A 50 -11.97 -20.00 1.50
CA PRO A 50 -12.48 -20.76 0.35
C PRO A 50 -12.86 -22.20 0.68
N ILE A 51 -12.21 -22.78 1.68
CA ILE A 51 -12.60 -24.04 2.33
C ILE A 51 -12.43 -23.92 3.83
N ALA A 52 -13.18 -24.70 4.59
CA ALA A 52 -13.11 -24.71 6.05
C ALA A 52 -11.68 -24.97 6.52
N GLY A 53 -11.17 -24.08 7.37
CA GLY A 53 -9.82 -24.18 7.92
C GLY A 53 -8.70 -23.60 7.05
N VAL A 54 -9.00 -22.99 5.91
CA VAL A 54 -8.01 -22.29 5.08
C VAL A 54 -8.44 -20.84 4.87
N ARG A 55 -7.68 -19.90 5.41
CA ARG A 55 -7.88 -18.46 5.24
C ARG A 55 -6.84 -17.89 4.29
N ILE A 56 -7.31 -17.17 3.31
CA ILE A 56 -6.47 -16.52 2.31
C ILE A 56 -6.66 -15.01 2.34
N ASN A 57 -5.62 -14.28 1.93
CA ASN A 57 -5.67 -12.84 1.73
C ASN A 57 -5.61 -12.56 0.22
N PRO A 58 -6.72 -12.20 -0.41
CA PRO A 58 -6.77 -12.00 -1.86
C PRO A 58 -5.86 -10.86 -2.36
N HIS A 59 -5.54 -9.90 -1.49
CA HIS A 59 -4.76 -8.71 -1.84
C HIS A 59 -3.58 -8.53 -0.88
N ALA A 60 -3.73 -7.72 0.17
CA ALA A 60 -2.64 -7.42 1.10
C ALA A 60 -2.31 -8.63 1.98
N ILE A 61 -1.10 -9.15 1.86
CA ILE A 61 -0.62 -10.32 2.59
C ILE A 61 0.34 -9.99 3.74
N MET A 62 0.94 -8.81 3.72
CA MET A 62 1.92 -8.35 4.70
C MET A 62 1.80 -6.85 4.94
N MET A 63 2.48 -6.34 5.96
CA MET A 63 2.36 -4.97 6.40
C MET A 63 3.67 -4.19 6.28
N TYR A 64 3.57 -2.99 5.75
CA TYR A 64 4.66 -2.00 5.64
C TYR A 64 4.31 -0.74 6.43
N GLY A 65 4.12 -0.83 7.70
CA GLY A 65 3.60 0.31 8.45
C GLY A 65 4.21 0.51 9.83
N ALA A 66 5.34 -0.16 10.12
CA ALA A 66 5.95 -0.10 11.44
C ALA A 66 6.12 1.33 11.99
N PRO A 67 6.51 2.37 11.21
CA PRO A 67 6.63 3.73 11.70
C PRO A 67 5.32 4.51 11.85
N ALA A 68 4.17 3.93 11.48
CA ALA A 68 2.89 4.64 11.48
C ALA A 68 2.53 5.20 12.86
N PRO A 69 2.29 6.51 13.00
CA PRO A 69 1.85 7.11 14.25
C PRO A 69 0.51 6.54 14.77
N GLY A 70 -0.33 6.08 13.85
CA GLY A 70 -1.66 5.57 14.16
C GLY A 70 -1.72 4.39 15.14
N PHE A 71 -0.67 3.59 15.25
CA PHE A 71 -0.63 2.50 16.24
C PHE A 71 -0.73 3.01 17.67
N GLU A 72 -0.01 4.10 17.99
CA GLU A 72 -0.05 4.74 19.29
C GLU A 72 -1.29 5.63 19.42
N GLN A 73 -1.54 6.47 18.42
CA GLN A 73 -2.62 7.45 18.44
C GLN A 73 -4.01 6.82 18.55
N LEU A 74 -4.23 5.65 17.93
CA LEU A 74 -5.46 4.86 18.06
C LEU A 74 -5.36 3.77 19.13
N GLU A 75 -4.23 3.62 19.81
CA GLU A 75 -4.00 2.62 20.85
C GLU A 75 -4.40 1.19 20.43
N LEU A 76 -4.05 0.80 19.21
CA LEU A 76 -4.55 -0.42 18.57
C LEU A 76 -4.29 -1.71 19.37
N HIS A 77 -3.26 -1.70 20.24
CA HIS A 77 -2.99 -2.81 21.16
C HIS A 77 -4.16 -3.11 22.11
N LYS A 78 -4.96 -2.10 22.48
CA LYS A 78 -6.17 -2.27 23.31
C LYS A 78 -7.27 -3.00 22.56
N TYR A 79 -7.27 -2.89 21.23
CA TYR A 79 -8.26 -3.49 20.35
C TYR A 79 -7.84 -4.83 19.76
N GLY A 80 -6.78 -5.42 20.33
CA GLY A 80 -6.33 -6.76 19.96
C GLY A 80 -5.28 -6.82 18.86
N PHE A 81 -4.77 -5.67 18.39
CA PHE A 81 -3.64 -5.67 17.48
C PHE A 81 -2.43 -6.35 18.12
N ARG A 82 -1.87 -7.31 17.40
CA ARG A 82 -0.62 -7.99 17.76
C ARG A 82 0.17 -8.23 16.50
N MET A 83 1.45 -8.02 16.58
CA MET A 83 2.38 -8.24 15.50
C MET A 83 3.38 -9.30 15.92
N ASP A 84 3.53 -10.33 15.12
CA ASP A 84 4.62 -11.27 15.30
C ASP A 84 5.79 -10.79 14.44
N TRP A 85 6.71 -10.11 15.10
CA TRP A 85 7.98 -9.76 14.48
C TRP A 85 8.78 -11.04 14.31
N ASN A 86 9.17 -11.34 13.08
CA ASN A 86 10.02 -12.48 12.83
C ASN A 86 11.49 -12.10 13.14
N PRO A 87 12.04 -12.48 14.31
CA PRO A 87 13.42 -12.15 14.66
C PRO A 87 14.43 -12.79 13.70
N LYS A 88 14.05 -13.87 13.01
CA LYS A 88 14.90 -14.52 12.03
C LYS A 88 14.89 -13.79 10.69
N LEU A 89 13.80 -13.10 10.31
CA LEU A 89 13.83 -12.22 9.15
C LEU A 89 14.92 -11.14 9.29
N VAL A 90 15.12 -10.65 10.50
CA VAL A 90 16.26 -9.74 10.80
C VAL A 90 17.61 -10.44 10.60
N ASP A 91 17.71 -11.72 10.97
CA ASP A 91 18.93 -12.49 10.74
C ASP A 91 19.12 -12.83 9.25
N ILE A 92 18.06 -13.05 8.51
CA ILE A 92 18.08 -13.21 7.06
C ILE A 92 18.47 -11.91 6.39
N THR A 93 17.87 -10.78 6.80
CA THR A 93 18.24 -9.46 6.28
C THR A 93 19.73 -9.17 6.55
N LYS A 94 20.25 -9.57 7.69
CA LYS A 94 21.70 -9.52 7.97
C LYS A 94 22.50 -10.46 7.09
N GLN A 95 21.98 -11.62 6.74
CA GLN A 95 22.65 -12.57 5.86
C GLN A 95 22.49 -12.18 4.38
N VAL A 96 21.32 -11.71 3.98
CA VAL A 96 21.05 -11.12 2.65
C VAL A 96 21.81 -9.82 2.48
N GLY A 97 21.91 -9.00 3.52
CA GLY A 97 22.77 -7.82 3.55
C GLY A 97 24.29 -8.12 3.48
N ARG A 98 24.70 -9.39 3.50
CA ARG A 98 26.08 -9.85 3.33
C ARG A 98 26.39 -10.43 1.97
N GLY A 99 25.43 -10.52 1.08
CA GLY A 99 25.66 -11.07 -0.24
C GLY A 99 24.57 -10.73 -1.23
N ALA A 100 24.95 -10.47 -2.46
CA ALA A 100 24.03 -10.42 -3.58
C ALA A 100 23.46 -11.81 -3.84
N LEU A 101 22.16 -11.88 -4.13
CA LEU A 101 21.52 -13.14 -4.52
C LEU A 101 21.87 -13.42 -5.98
N THR A 102 22.47 -14.56 -6.23
CA THR A 102 22.69 -15.07 -7.58
C THR A 102 21.87 -16.34 -7.78
N THR A 103 21.72 -16.77 -9.04
CA THR A 103 21.13 -18.06 -9.36
C THR A 103 21.90 -19.24 -8.73
N GLU A 104 23.13 -19.02 -8.30
CA GLU A 104 24.02 -20.00 -7.64
C GLU A 104 24.03 -19.87 -6.10
N GLY A 105 23.34 -18.87 -5.54
CA GLY A 105 23.31 -18.59 -4.11
C GLY A 105 23.71 -17.15 -3.79
N MET A 106 23.97 -16.88 -2.50
CA MET A 106 24.40 -15.54 -2.08
C MET A 106 25.88 -15.32 -2.38
N ALA A 107 26.17 -14.42 -3.31
CA ALA A 107 27.53 -13.93 -3.48
C ALA A 107 27.91 -12.97 -2.33
N PRO A 108 29.19 -12.93 -1.88
CA PRO A 108 29.64 -11.92 -0.95
C PRO A 108 29.41 -10.52 -1.53
N MET A 109 28.80 -9.63 -0.73
CA MET A 109 28.66 -8.24 -1.11
C MET A 109 30.05 -7.59 -1.20
N ALA A 110 30.32 -6.86 -2.27
CA ALA A 110 31.55 -6.09 -2.39
C ALA A 110 31.67 -5.05 -1.28
N GLU A 111 32.86 -4.75 -0.82
CA GLU A 111 33.08 -3.78 0.26
C GLU A 111 32.49 -2.41 -0.09
N LYS A 112 32.64 -1.98 -1.34
CA LYS A 112 32.05 -0.72 -1.81
C LYS A 112 30.52 -0.75 -1.73
N ASP A 113 29.88 -1.85 -2.12
CA ASP A 113 28.42 -1.99 -2.01
C ASP A 113 27.95 -1.96 -0.57
N MET A 114 28.65 -2.65 0.35
CA MET A 114 28.33 -2.62 1.78
C MET A 114 28.43 -1.19 2.36
N MET A 115 29.51 -0.48 2.04
CA MET A 115 29.74 0.86 2.56
C MET A 115 28.80 1.87 1.91
N GLY A 116 28.58 1.79 0.60
CA GLY A 116 27.64 2.63 -0.13
C GLY A 116 26.22 2.45 0.38
N TRP A 117 25.77 1.20 0.49
CA TRP A 117 24.45 0.90 1.04
C TRP A 117 24.28 1.32 2.48
N ALA A 118 25.26 1.07 3.34
CA ALA A 118 25.22 1.49 4.73
C ALA A 118 25.14 3.01 4.88
N ARG A 119 25.78 3.75 3.97
CA ARG A 119 25.68 5.21 3.90
C ARG A 119 24.31 5.66 3.42
N LEU A 120 23.84 5.15 2.27
CA LEU A 120 22.55 5.51 1.66
C LEU A 120 21.37 5.19 2.60
N SER A 121 21.41 4.06 3.26
CA SER A 121 20.37 3.62 4.20
C SER A 121 20.47 4.28 5.58
N GLY A 122 21.51 5.08 5.83
CA GLY A 122 21.75 5.74 7.11
C GLY A 122 22.15 4.80 8.24
N MET A 123 22.58 3.57 7.95
CA MET A 123 23.07 2.64 8.99
C MET A 123 24.33 3.15 9.70
N LEU A 124 25.07 4.07 9.08
CA LEU A 124 26.25 4.72 9.65
C LEU A 124 25.93 6.09 10.28
N GLY A 125 24.67 6.53 10.19
CA GLY A 125 24.22 7.84 10.64
C GLY A 125 23.55 7.84 12.01
N GLU A 126 22.67 8.81 12.20
CA GLU A 126 21.90 8.98 13.43
C GLU A 126 20.98 7.77 13.69
N PRO A 127 20.83 7.34 14.96
CA PRO A 127 20.07 6.13 15.31
C PRO A 127 18.62 6.10 14.83
N ASN A 128 18.01 7.26 14.66
CA ASN A 128 16.60 7.39 14.24
C ASN A 128 16.43 7.69 12.75
N PHE A 129 17.53 7.79 12.00
CA PHE A 129 17.49 8.25 10.61
C PHE A 129 16.45 7.50 9.76
N LEU A 130 16.42 6.18 9.82
CA LEU A 130 15.46 5.40 9.02
C LEU A 130 14.01 5.66 9.39
N TRP A 131 13.72 5.80 10.70
CA TRP A 131 12.38 6.14 11.14
C TRP A 131 11.97 7.53 10.65
N ASP A 132 12.88 8.47 10.76
CA ASP A 132 12.65 9.84 10.33
C ASP A 132 12.51 9.91 8.81
N LEU A 133 13.35 9.19 8.06
CA LEU A 133 13.23 9.08 6.62
C LEU A 133 11.86 8.54 6.20
N LEU A 134 11.43 7.42 6.77
CA LEU A 134 10.15 6.82 6.44
C LEU A 134 8.97 7.72 6.80
N ARG A 135 9.01 8.31 8.00
CA ARG A 135 7.98 9.24 8.44
C ARG A 135 7.94 10.51 7.60
N ALA A 136 9.08 11.04 7.23
CA ALA A 136 9.17 12.21 6.35
C ALA A 136 8.69 11.90 4.93
N THR A 137 8.92 10.68 4.45
CA THR A 137 8.54 10.27 3.09
C THR A 137 7.03 10.00 2.99
N PHE A 138 6.45 9.31 3.96
CA PHE A 138 5.08 8.79 3.84
C PHE A 138 4.08 9.46 4.81
N TRP A 139 4.48 9.76 6.03
CA TRP A 139 3.60 10.33 7.07
C TRP A 139 3.86 11.83 7.24
N CYS A 140 3.90 12.54 6.13
CA CYS A 140 3.93 14.00 6.07
C CYS A 140 3.09 14.45 4.87
N PRO A 141 2.06 15.28 5.06
CA PRO A 141 1.25 15.76 3.94
C PRO A 141 2.04 16.76 3.09
N PRO A 142 1.66 16.94 1.82
CA PRO A 142 2.18 18.03 0.99
C PRO A 142 1.96 19.39 1.67
N HIS A 143 2.95 20.26 1.55
CA HIS A 143 2.85 21.62 2.07
C HIS A 143 1.74 22.42 1.39
N PRO A 144 1.20 23.47 2.05
CA PRO A 144 0.25 24.37 1.44
C PRO A 144 0.82 25.02 0.16
N PRO A 145 -0.04 25.38 -0.82
CA PRO A 145 0.40 25.97 -2.09
C PRO A 145 1.23 27.25 -1.95
N GLU A 146 1.02 28.01 -0.89
CA GLU A 146 1.78 29.21 -0.57
C GLU A 146 3.21 28.94 -0.07
N VAL A 147 3.53 27.68 0.25
CA VAL A 147 4.88 27.26 0.59
C VAL A 147 5.59 26.86 -0.69
N GLU A 148 6.55 27.67 -1.12
CA GLU A 148 7.41 27.31 -2.23
C GLU A 148 8.15 25.99 -1.90
N VAL A 149 7.97 24.98 -2.74
CA VAL A 149 8.64 23.70 -2.58
C VAL A 149 10.04 23.82 -3.14
N THR A 150 11.03 23.64 -2.26
CA THR A 150 12.45 23.64 -2.58
C THR A 150 13.08 22.37 -2.04
N ALA A 151 14.26 22.03 -2.54
CA ALA A 151 15.03 20.93 -2.00
C ALA A 151 15.24 21.03 -0.47
N ASP A 152 15.28 22.25 0.07
CA ASP A 152 15.48 22.52 1.48
C ASP A 152 14.25 22.26 2.36
N ASN A 153 13.05 22.16 1.79
CA ASN A 153 11.82 21.99 2.57
C ASN A 153 11.01 20.73 2.23
N ILE A 154 11.45 19.93 1.27
CA ILE A 154 10.90 18.60 1.06
C ILE A 154 11.26 17.72 2.28
N PRO A 155 10.28 17.10 2.96
CA PRO A 155 10.50 16.45 4.24
C PRO A 155 11.63 15.42 4.25
N TYR A 156 11.63 14.47 3.31
CA TYR A 156 12.67 13.44 3.23
C TYR A 156 14.05 13.97 2.83
N MET A 157 14.10 15.05 2.05
CA MET A 157 15.35 15.74 1.71
C MET A 157 15.97 16.41 2.94
N GLN A 158 15.16 17.00 3.81
CA GLN A 158 15.63 17.56 5.08
C GLN A 158 16.27 16.50 5.96
N VAL A 159 15.69 15.31 6.03
CA VAL A 159 16.23 14.19 6.81
C VAL A 159 17.60 13.80 6.27
N TYR A 160 17.75 13.68 4.95
CA TYR A 160 19.04 13.39 4.33
C TYR A 160 20.07 14.48 4.58
N LYS A 161 19.71 15.73 4.39
CA LYS A 161 20.60 16.87 4.61
C LYS A 161 21.12 16.94 6.04
N GLN A 162 20.28 16.60 7.01
CA GLN A 162 20.67 16.58 8.42
C GLN A 162 21.57 15.40 8.76
N ASN A 163 21.31 14.23 8.20
CA ASN A 163 22.04 13.01 8.50
C ASN A 163 23.39 12.91 7.77
N ASP A 164 23.41 13.22 6.48
CA ASP A 164 24.60 13.19 5.64
C ASP A 164 24.58 14.35 4.61
N PRO A 165 25.10 15.52 5.01
CA PRO A 165 25.18 16.66 4.08
C PRO A 165 26.00 16.38 2.81
N GLY A 166 26.84 15.34 2.82
CA GLY A 166 27.66 14.95 1.67
C GLY A 166 26.92 14.13 0.63
N ILE A 167 25.76 13.55 0.97
CA ILE A 167 24.85 12.93 -0.03
C ILE A 167 23.94 14.00 -0.64
N TRP A 168 23.62 15.02 0.15
CA TRP A 168 22.65 16.02 -0.25
C TRP A 168 23.16 16.88 -1.40
N THR A 169 22.46 16.84 -2.53
CA THR A 169 22.61 17.79 -3.65
C THR A 169 21.23 18.13 -4.20
N GLU A 170 21.09 19.25 -4.88
CA GLU A 170 19.82 19.58 -5.58
C GLU A 170 19.51 18.57 -6.70
N GLU A 171 20.56 17.96 -7.26
CA GLU A 171 20.43 16.94 -8.31
C GLU A 171 19.64 15.70 -7.88
N LEU A 172 19.60 15.40 -6.54
CA LEU A 172 18.77 14.32 -6.01
C LEU A 172 17.27 14.46 -6.32
N LEU A 173 16.80 15.69 -6.61
CA LEU A 173 15.40 15.93 -6.97
C LEU A 173 15.02 15.35 -8.34
N ASP A 174 15.98 15.25 -9.23
CA ASP A 174 15.77 14.78 -10.60
C ASP A 174 16.33 13.36 -10.81
N MET A 175 17.11 12.86 -9.85
CA MET A 175 17.74 11.53 -9.95
C MET A 175 16.73 10.38 -9.88
N THR A 176 17.04 9.32 -10.61
CA THR A 176 16.49 7.99 -10.39
C THR A 176 17.22 7.29 -9.24
N MET A 177 16.63 6.23 -8.68
CA MET A 177 17.35 5.43 -7.68
C MET A 177 18.57 4.72 -8.29
N PHE A 178 18.53 4.37 -9.58
CA PHE A 178 19.69 3.79 -10.25
C PHE A 178 20.86 4.77 -10.33
N ASP A 179 20.62 6.05 -10.62
CA ASP A 179 21.67 7.07 -10.62
C ASP A 179 22.34 7.16 -9.25
N LEU A 180 21.53 7.19 -8.19
CA LEU A 180 22.04 7.21 -6.83
C LEU A 180 22.84 5.94 -6.47
N LEU A 181 22.35 4.78 -6.86
CA LEU A 181 23.07 3.51 -6.65
C LEU A 181 24.36 3.44 -7.46
N ASP A 182 24.41 4.04 -8.65
CA ASP A 182 25.62 4.08 -9.50
C ASP A 182 26.75 4.90 -8.87
N GLU A 183 26.42 5.94 -8.12
CA GLU A 183 27.43 6.73 -7.41
C GLU A 183 28.04 5.99 -6.22
N TYR A 184 27.24 5.24 -5.46
CA TYR A 184 27.64 4.67 -4.17
C TYR A 184 27.94 3.18 -4.20
N CYS A 185 27.48 2.45 -5.21
CA CYS A 185 27.64 1.00 -5.34
C CYS A 185 28.36 0.63 -6.65
N GLU A 186 28.96 -0.56 -6.71
CA GLU A 186 29.67 -1.00 -7.91
C GLU A 186 29.02 -2.21 -8.59
N SER A 187 28.47 -3.16 -7.81
CA SER A 187 27.93 -4.40 -8.36
C SER A 187 26.58 -4.19 -9.02
N GLU A 188 26.50 -4.39 -10.32
CA GLU A 188 25.26 -4.25 -11.07
C GLU A 188 24.14 -5.13 -10.52
N HIS A 189 24.48 -6.37 -10.20
CA HIS A 189 23.56 -7.32 -9.58
C HIS A 189 22.98 -6.81 -8.26
N PHE A 190 23.80 -6.22 -7.38
CA PHE A 190 23.33 -5.62 -6.14
C PHE A 190 22.36 -4.47 -6.40
N LYS A 191 22.69 -3.55 -7.32
CA LYS A 191 21.85 -2.41 -7.67
C LYS A 191 20.47 -2.84 -8.18
N VAL A 192 20.44 -3.83 -9.07
CA VAL A 192 19.18 -4.38 -9.61
C VAL A 192 18.34 -4.99 -8.50
N GLN A 193 18.92 -5.66 -7.53
CA GLN A 193 18.16 -6.22 -6.41
C GLN A 193 17.54 -5.14 -5.52
N GLN A 194 18.28 -4.08 -5.20
CA GLN A 194 17.70 -2.95 -4.45
C GLN A 194 16.58 -2.27 -5.25
N ALA A 195 16.81 -2.07 -6.55
CA ALA A 195 15.81 -1.52 -7.45
C ALA A 195 14.50 -2.33 -7.48
N MET A 196 14.60 -3.65 -7.48
CA MET A 196 13.45 -4.54 -7.45
C MET A 196 12.69 -4.47 -6.14
N VAL A 197 13.39 -4.39 -5.01
CA VAL A 197 12.78 -4.25 -3.70
C VAL A 197 12.05 -2.91 -3.58
N ALA A 198 12.65 -1.82 -4.08
CA ALA A 198 12.03 -0.51 -4.14
C ALA A 198 10.74 -0.55 -4.96
N TRP A 199 10.79 -1.14 -6.13
CA TRP A 199 9.61 -1.22 -7.01
C TRP A 199 8.51 -2.11 -6.42
N TYR A 200 8.87 -3.22 -5.82
CA TYR A 200 7.91 -4.02 -5.08
C TYR A 200 7.13 -3.19 -4.06
N SER A 201 7.80 -2.26 -3.40
CA SER A 201 7.19 -1.35 -2.44
C SER A 201 6.44 -0.17 -3.07
N GLY A 202 6.38 -0.07 -4.39
CA GLY A 202 5.55 0.89 -5.11
C GLY A 202 6.30 2.01 -5.84
N ALA A 203 7.64 2.12 -5.69
CA ALA A 203 8.42 3.17 -6.32
C ALA A 203 9.51 2.58 -7.19
N ALA A 204 9.31 2.62 -8.51
CA ALA A 204 10.29 2.07 -9.44
C ALA A 204 11.59 2.86 -9.45
N ALA A 205 12.70 2.14 -9.46
CA ALA A 205 14.04 2.70 -9.37
C ALA A 205 14.48 3.47 -10.62
N HIS A 206 13.75 3.35 -11.71
CA HIS A 206 14.04 4.01 -13.00
C HIS A 206 13.22 5.30 -13.23
N TRP A 207 12.33 5.65 -12.31
CA TRP A 207 11.55 6.89 -12.45
C TRP A 207 12.33 8.08 -11.93
N GLU A 208 12.39 9.13 -12.75
CA GLU A 208 13.01 10.42 -12.38
C GLU A 208 12.32 11.03 -11.15
N GLY A 209 13.08 11.76 -10.34
CA GLY A 209 12.59 12.39 -9.11
C GLY A 209 12.30 11.41 -7.97
N MET A 210 12.50 10.11 -8.17
CA MET A 210 12.13 9.07 -7.22
C MET A 210 13.32 8.44 -6.47
N ALA A 211 14.53 8.99 -6.58
CA ALA A 211 15.71 8.41 -5.93
C ALA A 211 15.50 8.15 -4.44
N ILE A 212 15.11 9.16 -3.68
CA ILE A 212 14.92 9.05 -2.23
C ILE A 212 13.62 8.33 -1.84
N PRO A 213 12.45 8.58 -2.47
CA PRO A 213 11.26 7.79 -2.21
C PRO A 213 11.44 6.29 -2.50
N ALA A 214 12.10 5.93 -3.60
CA ALA A 214 12.40 4.54 -3.92
C ALA A 214 13.36 3.90 -2.90
N LEU A 215 14.40 4.61 -2.51
CA LEU A 215 15.29 4.17 -1.45
C LEU A 215 14.57 3.99 -0.11
N ALA A 216 13.66 4.89 0.26
CA ALA A 216 12.85 4.75 1.46
C ALA A 216 11.93 3.52 1.38
N CYS A 217 11.37 3.24 0.20
CA CYS A 217 10.59 2.02 -0.04
C CYS A 217 11.43 0.76 0.17
N ASP A 218 12.64 0.71 -0.41
CA ASP A 218 13.56 -0.40 -0.21
C ASP A 218 13.96 -0.54 1.26
N CYS A 219 14.37 0.53 1.92
CA CYS A 219 14.72 0.52 3.34
C CYS A 219 13.56 0.05 4.24
N THR A 220 12.31 0.30 3.86
CA THR A 220 11.14 -0.21 4.57
C THR A 220 11.15 -1.74 4.63
N LEU A 221 11.51 -2.38 3.54
CA LEU A 221 11.55 -3.84 3.45
C LEU A 221 12.83 -4.45 4.02
N THR A 222 13.97 -3.88 3.68
CA THR A 222 15.27 -4.50 3.94
C THR A 222 15.83 -4.21 5.33
N LEU A 223 15.58 -3.05 5.89
CA LEU A 223 16.23 -2.60 7.13
C LEU A 223 15.26 -2.39 8.29
N VAL A 224 14.18 -1.68 8.06
CA VAL A 224 13.07 -1.60 9.03
C VAL A 224 12.24 -2.87 8.94
N GLY A 225 12.49 -3.60 7.90
CA GLY A 225 11.83 -4.76 7.34
C GLY A 225 11.59 -5.91 8.25
N LYS A 226 10.98 -5.60 9.25
CA LYS A 226 10.15 -6.55 9.90
C LYS A 226 8.89 -6.60 9.03
N VAL A 227 9.05 -7.15 7.82
CA VAL A 227 7.91 -7.65 7.09
C VAL A 227 7.23 -8.62 8.03
N SER A 228 6.17 -8.16 8.65
CA SER A 228 5.50 -8.93 9.65
C SER A 228 4.07 -9.11 9.21
N VAL A 229 3.53 -10.24 9.52
CA VAL A 229 2.12 -10.50 9.33
C VAL A 229 1.43 -10.29 10.68
N PRO A 230 0.43 -9.41 10.75
CA PRO A 230 -0.37 -9.26 11.94
C PRO A 230 -1.04 -10.59 12.33
N ARG A 231 -1.16 -10.86 13.61
CA ARG A 231 -1.94 -12.03 14.07
C ARG A 231 -3.38 -11.93 13.58
N GLY A 232 -3.83 -12.99 12.93
CA GLY A 232 -5.13 -13.01 12.26
C GLY A 232 -5.08 -12.38 10.88
N THR A 233 -3.88 -12.29 10.27
CA THR A 233 -3.62 -11.74 8.93
C THR A 233 -3.83 -10.23 8.84
N MET A 234 -3.78 -9.66 7.63
CA MET A 234 -4.07 -8.24 7.41
C MET A 234 -5.49 -7.85 7.83
N HIS A 235 -6.43 -8.78 7.71
CA HIS A 235 -7.79 -8.56 8.19
C HIS A 235 -7.87 -8.46 9.72
N GLY A 236 -7.05 -9.21 10.45
CA GLY A 236 -6.91 -9.08 11.92
C GLY A 236 -6.38 -7.70 12.34
N TYR A 237 -5.47 -7.14 11.57
CA TYR A 237 -5.02 -5.75 11.75
C TYR A 237 -6.17 -4.76 11.52
N PHE A 238 -6.85 -4.87 10.40
CA PHE A 238 -8.02 -4.05 10.09
C PHE A 238 -9.09 -4.13 11.17
N HIS A 239 -9.37 -5.32 11.70
CA HIS A 239 -10.32 -5.50 12.79
C HIS A 239 -9.96 -4.74 14.07
N SER A 240 -8.68 -4.53 14.34
CA SER A 240 -8.29 -3.70 15.50
C SER A 240 -8.67 -2.24 15.29
N ILE A 241 -8.53 -1.71 14.07
CA ILE A 241 -8.97 -0.36 13.70
C ILE A 241 -10.49 -0.28 13.72
N PHE A 242 -11.18 -1.27 13.14
CA PHE A 242 -12.63 -1.33 13.14
C PHE A 242 -13.21 -1.32 14.57
N ARG A 243 -12.65 -2.12 15.48
CA ARG A 243 -13.06 -2.13 16.90
C ARG A 243 -12.81 -0.78 17.57
N CYS A 244 -11.67 -0.15 17.29
CA CYS A 244 -11.38 1.19 17.76
C CYS A 244 -12.45 2.19 17.28
N ALA A 245 -12.81 2.17 16.00
CA ALA A 245 -13.83 3.03 15.42
C ALA A 245 -15.19 2.82 16.08
N VAL A 246 -15.63 1.57 16.25
CA VAL A 246 -16.91 1.23 16.88
C VAL A 246 -16.92 1.63 18.36
N ASP A 247 -15.85 1.43 19.10
CA ASP A 247 -15.71 1.81 20.51
C ASP A 247 -15.84 3.32 20.71
N HIS A 248 -15.41 4.12 19.72
CA HIS A 248 -15.59 5.57 19.68
C HIS A 248 -16.93 6.03 19.06
N GLY A 249 -17.86 5.11 18.78
CA GLY A 249 -19.22 5.42 18.35
C GLY A 249 -19.44 5.56 16.85
N VAL A 250 -18.50 5.12 16.01
CA VAL A 250 -18.71 5.09 14.55
C VAL A 250 -19.82 4.12 14.20
N VAL A 251 -20.75 4.57 13.38
CA VAL A 251 -21.81 3.73 12.81
C VAL A 251 -21.31 3.15 11.48
N MET A 252 -21.19 1.82 11.41
CA MET A 252 -20.80 1.09 10.20
C MET A 252 -22.04 0.48 9.55
N ARG A 253 -22.22 0.71 8.26
CA ARG A 253 -23.32 0.14 7.46
C ARG A 253 -22.78 -0.56 6.24
N THR A 254 -22.94 -1.86 6.21
CA THR A 254 -22.60 -2.71 5.05
C THR A 254 -23.84 -2.96 4.20
N CYS A 255 -23.66 -3.44 2.98
CA CYS A 255 -24.70 -3.59 1.96
C CYS A 255 -25.45 -2.27 1.71
N CYS A 256 -24.73 -1.15 1.76
CA CYS A 256 -25.25 0.19 1.60
C CYS A 256 -24.52 0.94 0.47
N PRO A 257 -24.70 0.50 -0.80
CA PRO A 257 -24.09 1.18 -1.94
C PRO A 257 -24.59 2.62 -2.05
N VAL A 258 -23.66 3.56 -2.20
CA VAL A 258 -23.95 4.97 -2.44
C VAL A 258 -24.01 5.22 -3.93
N ASP A 259 -25.08 5.86 -4.39
CA ASP A 259 -25.26 6.25 -5.80
C ASP A 259 -24.98 7.74 -6.04
N GLU A 260 -25.06 8.56 -4.99
CA GLU A 260 -24.86 10.01 -5.15
C GLU A 260 -24.27 10.64 -3.89
N ILE A 261 -23.31 11.53 -4.09
CA ILE A 261 -22.92 12.55 -3.10
C ILE A 261 -23.73 13.80 -3.40
N ILE A 262 -24.60 14.19 -2.49
CA ILE A 262 -25.53 15.30 -2.67
C ILE A 262 -24.78 16.62 -2.56
N VAL A 263 -24.79 17.39 -3.65
CA VAL A 263 -24.18 18.71 -3.70
C VAL A 263 -25.25 19.78 -3.70
N SER A 264 -25.18 20.70 -2.76
CA SER A 264 -26.09 21.85 -2.66
C SER A 264 -25.26 23.15 -2.55
N ASN A 265 -25.51 24.09 -3.44
CA ASN A 265 -24.77 25.37 -3.50
C ASN A 265 -23.24 25.22 -3.50
N GLY A 266 -22.72 24.22 -4.24
CA GLY A 266 -21.28 23.96 -4.34
C GLY A 266 -20.65 23.20 -3.16
N ARG A 267 -21.47 22.78 -2.20
CA ARG A 267 -21.05 22.05 -1.00
C ARG A 267 -21.64 20.64 -0.96
N ALA A 268 -20.84 19.66 -0.57
CA ALA A 268 -21.31 18.31 -0.24
C ALA A 268 -22.03 18.35 1.11
N VAL A 269 -23.30 17.90 1.11
CA VAL A 269 -24.19 18.01 2.27
C VAL A 269 -24.76 16.67 2.74
N GLY A 270 -24.42 15.58 2.06
CA GLY A 270 -24.89 14.24 2.39
C GLY A 270 -24.72 13.27 1.24
N VAL A 271 -25.30 12.11 1.37
CA VAL A 271 -25.27 11.04 0.37
C VAL A 271 -26.62 10.41 0.18
N ARG A 272 -26.86 9.86 -1.01
CA ARG A 272 -28.02 9.02 -1.30
C ARG A 272 -27.56 7.62 -1.67
N MET A 273 -28.06 6.63 -0.97
CA MET A 273 -27.83 5.23 -1.23
C MET A 273 -28.79 4.71 -2.33
N ARG A 274 -28.35 3.66 -2.97
CA ARG A 274 -29.14 2.89 -3.93
C ARG A 274 -30.40 2.30 -3.26
N ASP A 275 -31.48 2.18 -3.99
CA ASP A 275 -32.73 1.60 -3.47
C ASP A 275 -32.56 0.19 -2.90
N THR A 276 -31.56 -0.56 -3.40
CA THR A 276 -31.20 -1.91 -2.92
C THR A 276 -30.44 -1.93 -1.60
N ALA A 277 -30.05 -0.77 -1.05
CA ALA A 277 -29.34 -0.71 0.22
C ALA A 277 -30.12 -1.39 1.34
N ALA A 278 -29.40 -2.03 2.28
CA ALA A 278 -29.98 -2.85 3.35
C ALA A 278 -30.66 -2.03 4.46
N VAL A 279 -30.82 -0.72 4.30
CA VAL A 279 -31.44 0.18 5.26
C VAL A 279 -32.68 0.85 4.68
N ALA A 280 -33.62 1.24 5.54
CA ALA A 280 -34.88 1.85 5.11
C ALA A 280 -34.68 3.31 4.64
N GLU A 281 -33.96 4.12 5.44
CA GLU A 281 -33.63 5.49 5.05
C GLU A 281 -32.50 5.47 4.03
N LYS A 282 -32.72 6.09 2.87
CA LYS A 282 -31.77 6.10 1.76
C LYS A 282 -30.88 7.34 1.71
N THR A 283 -31.24 8.37 2.45
CA THR A 283 -30.48 9.63 2.49
C THR A 283 -29.87 9.84 3.87
N ILE A 284 -28.58 10.12 3.89
CA ILE A 284 -27.87 10.48 5.12
C ILE A 284 -27.22 11.84 4.92
N TRP A 285 -27.48 12.75 5.82
CA TRP A 285 -26.95 14.11 5.78
C TRP A 285 -25.65 14.22 6.56
N ALA A 286 -24.73 15.04 6.05
CA ALA A 286 -23.47 15.38 6.68
C ALA A 286 -23.49 16.86 7.09
N ASP A 287 -23.36 17.14 8.38
CA ASP A 287 -23.40 18.51 8.89
C ASP A 287 -22.09 19.26 8.64
N LYS A 288 -20.95 18.54 8.61
CA LYS A 288 -19.61 19.13 8.39
C LYS A 288 -18.99 18.74 7.06
N ALA A 289 -18.88 17.44 6.77
CA ALA A 289 -18.24 17.00 5.53
C ALA A 289 -18.67 15.59 5.10
N VAL A 290 -18.50 15.33 3.80
CA VAL A 290 -18.49 13.99 3.20
C VAL A 290 -17.04 13.64 2.87
N ILE A 291 -16.63 12.41 3.15
CA ILE A 291 -15.29 11.91 2.82
C ILE A 291 -15.46 10.70 1.91
N SER A 292 -14.78 10.70 0.76
CA SER A 292 -14.81 9.59 -0.19
C SER A 292 -13.57 8.70 -0.02
N ASP A 293 -13.78 7.42 0.33
CA ASP A 293 -12.80 6.33 0.20
C ASP A 293 -13.09 5.49 -1.06
N VAL A 294 -13.47 6.18 -2.13
CA VAL A 294 -13.70 5.65 -3.47
C VAL A 294 -12.74 6.34 -4.43
N ASP A 295 -12.29 5.65 -5.48
CA ASP A 295 -11.37 6.22 -6.45
C ASP A 295 -11.92 7.51 -7.12
N ILE A 296 -11.01 8.31 -7.69
CA ILE A 296 -11.36 9.61 -8.25
C ILE A 296 -12.31 9.55 -9.44
N TYR A 297 -12.23 8.50 -10.28
CA TYR A 297 -13.15 8.38 -11.42
C TYR A 297 -14.58 8.14 -10.95
N GLN A 298 -14.76 7.20 -10.04
CA GLN A 298 -16.07 6.91 -9.49
C GLN A 298 -16.61 8.09 -8.70
N THR A 299 -15.77 8.72 -7.87
CA THR A 299 -16.17 9.88 -7.06
C THR A 299 -16.68 11.01 -7.95
N PHE A 300 -15.93 11.43 -8.95
CA PHE A 300 -16.28 12.61 -9.73
C PHE A 300 -17.21 12.34 -10.92
N ASN A 301 -17.04 11.23 -11.62
CA ASN A 301 -17.87 10.93 -12.80
C ASN A 301 -19.22 10.28 -12.44
N LYS A 302 -19.29 9.53 -11.32
CA LYS A 302 -20.50 8.79 -10.97
C LYS A 302 -21.21 9.38 -9.75
N LEU A 303 -20.50 9.56 -8.62
CA LEU A 303 -21.13 9.95 -7.36
C LEU A 303 -21.46 11.45 -7.29
N ILE A 304 -20.61 12.31 -7.86
CA ILE A 304 -20.87 13.76 -7.95
C ILE A 304 -21.63 14.11 -9.22
N GLY A 305 -21.17 13.59 -10.33
CA GLY A 305 -21.66 13.87 -11.67
C GLY A 305 -21.11 15.18 -12.27
N PRO A 306 -21.02 15.23 -13.60
CA PRO A 306 -20.35 16.33 -14.32
C PRO A 306 -21.04 17.69 -14.18
N GLN A 307 -22.30 17.74 -13.80
CA GLN A 307 -23.07 18.98 -13.65
C GLN A 307 -22.57 19.87 -12.50
N HIS A 308 -21.81 19.36 -11.56
CA HIS A 308 -21.27 20.07 -10.41
C HIS A 308 -19.80 20.45 -10.54
N LEU A 309 -19.18 20.09 -11.67
CA LEU A 309 -17.73 20.18 -11.86
C LEU A 309 -17.36 21.01 -13.10
N ASP A 310 -16.23 21.70 -13.01
CA ASP A 310 -15.64 22.32 -14.18
C ASP A 310 -15.16 21.23 -15.18
N ARG A 311 -15.40 21.48 -16.47
CA ARG A 311 -15.07 20.51 -17.52
C ARG A 311 -13.57 20.23 -17.61
N ALA A 312 -12.74 21.25 -17.43
CA ALA A 312 -11.29 21.10 -17.49
C ALA A 312 -10.76 20.29 -16.28
N PHE A 313 -11.35 20.51 -15.09
CA PHE A 313 -11.07 19.67 -13.92
C PHE A 313 -11.42 18.21 -14.20
N LEU A 314 -12.63 17.95 -14.69
CA LEU A 314 -13.07 16.57 -14.97
C LEU A 314 -12.20 15.89 -16.03
N GLN A 315 -11.72 16.66 -17.03
CA GLN A 315 -10.78 16.15 -18.02
C GLN A 315 -9.46 15.72 -17.33
N ARG A 316 -8.88 16.55 -16.45
CA ARG A 316 -7.67 16.19 -15.72
C ARG A 316 -7.87 14.94 -14.83
N VAL A 317 -9.04 14.81 -14.16
CA VAL A 317 -9.39 13.58 -13.43
C VAL A 317 -9.32 12.36 -14.35
N ASN A 318 -9.85 12.47 -15.55
CA ASN A 318 -9.88 11.38 -16.52
C ASN A 318 -8.51 11.08 -17.16
N ASP A 319 -7.62 12.06 -17.15
CA ASP A 319 -6.26 11.92 -17.70
C ASP A 319 -5.29 11.27 -16.69
N VAL A 320 -5.63 11.25 -15.40
CA VAL A 320 -4.82 10.57 -14.38
C VAL A 320 -4.78 9.08 -14.67
N SER A 321 -3.60 8.54 -14.92
CA SER A 321 -3.44 7.10 -15.08
C SER A 321 -3.49 6.38 -13.74
N LEU A 322 -4.54 5.60 -13.51
CA LEU A 322 -4.61 4.69 -12.36
C LEU A 322 -3.96 3.32 -12.62
N LYS A 323 -3.37 3.16 -13.81
CA LYS A 323 -2.74 1.92 -14.24
C LYS A 323 -1.28 1.86 -13.80
N GLY A 324 -1.06 1.71 -12.50
CA GLY A 324 0.21 1.19 -11.96
C GLY A 324 0.32 -0.32 -12.23
N GLY A 325 1.31 -0.98 -11.69
CA GLY A 325 1.38 -2.43 -11.72
C GLY A 325 0.26 -3.06 -10.91
N SER A 326 -0.28 -4.15 -11.41
CA SER A 326 -1.30 -4.94 -10.73
C SER A 326 -0.65 -6.06 -9.92
N ILE A 327 -1.39 -6.60 -8.96
CA ILE A 327 -0.92 -7.73 -8.16
C ILE A 327 -1.62 -9.01 -8.60
N TYR A 328 -0.84 -10.08 -8.71
CA TYR A 328 -1.31 -11.45 -8.80
C TYR A 328 -0.99 -12.17 -7.51
N VAL A 329 -1.99 -12.62 -6.79
CA VAL A 329 -1.81 -13.37 -5.53
C VAL A 329 -2.38 -14.75 -5.69
N SER A 330 -1.58 -15.76 -5.40
CA SER A 330 -2.07 -17.13 -5.34
C SER A 330 -1.91 -17.72 -3.94
N HIS A 331 -2.65 -18.79 -3.69
CA HIS A 331 -2.62 -19.54 -2.44
C HIS A 331 -2.60 -21.01 -2.80
N ILE A 332 -1.57 -21.70 -2.38
CA ILE A 332 -1.35 -23.11 -2.70
C ILE A 332 -1.41 -23.91 -1.41
N LEU A 333 -2.39 -24.81 -1.33
CA LEU A 333 -2.48 -25.81 -0.27
C LEU A 333 -1.81 -27.07 -0.76
N SER A 334 -0.86 -27.59 0.00
CA SER A 334 -0.06 -28.76 -0.36
C SER A 334 -0.07 -29.84 0.74
N LYS A 335 0.26 -31.07 0.33
CA LYS A 335 0.44 -32.23 1.23
C LYS A 335 1.75 -32.12 1.99
N GLU A 336 2.81 -31.64 1.33
CA GLU A 336 4.12 -31.41 1.91
C GLU A 336 4.53 -29.94 1.71
N PRO A 337 5.43 -29.40 2.54
CA PRO A 337 5.95 -28.05 2.38
C PRO A 337 6.53 -27.83 0.98
N LEU A 338 6.17 -26.73 0.35
CA LEU A 338 6.80 -26.32 -0.91
C LEU A 338 8.23 -25.87 -0.64
N ARG A 339 9.14 -26.22 -1.54
CA ARG A 339 10.57 -25.92 -1.44
C ARG A 339 11.08 -25.22 -2.68
N CYS A 340 11.92 -24.21 -2.50
CA CYS A 340 12.64 -23.60 -3.61
C CYS A 340 13.75 -24.51 -4.13
N LYS A 341 14.04 -24.43 -5.42
CA LYS A 341 15.13 -25.19 -6.08
C LYS A 341 16.50 -24.83 -5.53
N GLN A 342 16.70 -23.60 -5.06
CA GLN A 342 17.93 -23.21 -4.38
C GLN A 342 17.86 -23.62 -2.91
N LYS A 343 18.85 -24.37 -2.44
CA LYS A 343 18.88 -24.93 -1.08
C LYS A 343 18.63 -23.88 0.01
N PHE A 344 19.25 -22.73 -0.09
CA PHE A 344 19.09 -21.65 0.88
C PHE A 344 17.64 -21.18 0.97
N TRP A 345 16.97 -20.98 -0.17
CA TRP A 345 15.57 -20.56 -0.22
C TRP A 345 14.62 -21.65 0.22
N SER A 346 14.94 -22.91 0.00
CA SER A 346 14.15 -24.04 0.51
C SER A 346 14.10 -24.03 2.03
N GLU A 347 15.24 -23.78 2.68
CA GLU A 347 15.31 -23.66 4.13
C GLU A 347 14.50 -22.46 4.66
N LEU A 348 14.57 -21.31 3.96
CA LEU A 348 13.78 -20.13 4.31
C LEU A 348 12.30 -20.35 4.15
N MET A 349 11.85 -20.94 3.06
CA MET A 349 10.43 -21.24 2.83
C MET A 349 9.87 -22.22 3.85
N GLU A 350 10.68 -23.09 4.42
CA GLU A 350 10.23 -23.99 5.48
C GLU A 350 9.93 -23.27 6.80
N TYR A 351 10.73 -22.25 7.13
CA TYR A 351 10.69 -21.64 8.47
C TYR A 351 10.16 -20.23 8.53
N GLU A 352 10.21 -19.47 7.45
CA GLU A 352 9.99 -18.02 7.49
C GLU A 352 9.34 -17.47 6.22
N SER A 353 8.78 -16.27 6.28
CA SER A 353 8.39 -15.56 5.06
C SER A 353 9.66 -15.20 4.29
N SER A 354 9.77 -15.66 3.09
CA SER A 354 10.90 -15.33 2.24
C SER A 354 10.50 -14.36 1.14
N GLN A 355 11.36 -13.41 0.92
CA GLN A 355 11.36 -12.63 -0.29
C GLN A 355 12.35 -13.34 -1.23
N GLY A 356 11.86 -13.83 -2.31
CA GLY A 356 12.76 -14.49 -3.26
C GLY A 356 12.23 -15.83 -3.74
N PRO A 357 12.91 -16.51 -4.65
CA PRO A 357 14.10 -16.07 -5.35
C PRO A 357 13.78 -14.95 -6.36
N TYR A 358 14.75 -14.07 -6.59
CA TYR A 358 14.65 -13.02 -7.59
C TYR A 358 15.26 -13.53 -8.90
N PRO A 359 14.48 -13.81 -9.91
CA PRO A 359 15.03 -14.28 -11.19
C PRO A 359 15.71 -13.18 -11.99
N CYS A 360 15.41 -11.91 -11.69
CA CYS A 360 16.03 -10.77 -12.36
C CYS A 360 17.34 -10.39 -11.68
N ASP A 361 18.43 -10.50 -12.40
CA ASP A 361 19.78 -10.13 -11.96
C ASP A 361 20.48 -9.16 -12.92
N SER A 362 19.75 -8.66 -13.90
CA SER A 362 20.24 -7.81 -14.97
C SER A 362 19.38 -6.56 -15.12
N ARG A 363 20.02 -5.39 -15.22
CA ARG A 363 19.35 -4.11 -15.50
C ARG A 363 18.61 -4.14 -16.84
N GLU A 364 19.11 -4.88 -17.82
CA GLU A 364 18.45 -5.06 -19.11
C GLU A 364 17.09 -5.74 -18.93
N ILE A 365 17.02 -6.84 -18.21
CA ILE A 365 15.78 -7.55 -17.89
C ILE A 365 14.84 -6.66 -17.07
N TYR A 366 15.37 -5.90 -16.10
CA TYR A 366 14.59 -4.94 -15.34
C TYR A 366 13.89 -3.91 -16.25
N TYR A 367 14.63 -3.28 -17.17
CA TYR A 367 14.06 -2.28 -18.07
C TYR A 367 13.09 -2.87 -19.10
N GLU A 368 13.34 -4.07 -19.60
CA GLU A 368 12.39 -4.75 -20.49
C GLU A 368 11.05 -4.98 -19.79
N HIS A 369 11.07 -5.46 -18.55
CA HIS A 369 9.86 -5.66 -17.78
C HIS A 369 9.19 -4.32 -17.40
N ALA A 370 9.97 -3.32 -17.05
CA ALA A 370 9.45 -1.98 -16.77
C ALA A 370 8.71 -1.40 -17.98
N ALA A 371 9.27 -1.56 -19.18
CA ALA A 371 8.63 -1.11 -20.42
C ALA A 371 7.30 -1.83 -20.67
N ASP A 372 7.18 -3.11 -20.33
CA ASP A 372 5.93 -3.86 -20.45
C ASP A 372 4.88 -3.37 -19.43
N VAL A 373 5.29 -3.12 -18.20
CA VAL A 373 4.40 -2.60 -17.15
C VAL A 373 3.94 -1.18 -17.48
N ASP A 374 4.87 -0.30 -17.82
CA ASP A 374 4.58 1.11 -18.17
C ASP A 374 3.77 1.21 -19.46
N GLY A 375 4.02 0.33 -20.42
CA GLY A 375 3.27 0.24 -21.67
C GLY A 375 1.91 -0.46 -21.54
N HIS A 376 1.57 -0.98 -20.38
CA HIS A 376 0.33 -1.75 -20.13
C HIS A 376 0.12 -2.93 -21.08
N LYS A 377 1.19 -3.58 -21.52
CA LYS A 377 1.10 -4.58 -22.59
C LYS A 377 0.64 -5.95 -22.14
N GLY A 378 0.79 -6.31 -20.87
CA GLY A 378 0.32 -7.59 -20.34
C GLY A 378 0.66 -8.77 -21.24
N ASP A 379 1.94 -9.13 -21.34
CA ASP A 379 2.33 -10.26 -22.19
C ASP A 379 2.31 -11.57 -21.38
N PRO A 380 1.29 -12.44 -21.57
CA PRO A 380 1.24 -13.73 -20.90
C PRO A 380 2.29 -14.73 -21.45
N THR A 381 3.06 -14.35 -22.47
CA THR A 381 4.10 -15.17 -23.06
C THR A 381 5.49 -14.78 -22.57
N MET A 382 5.61 -13.76 -21.69
CA MET A 382 6.86 -13.36 -21.10
C MET A 382 7.57 -14.57 -20.47
N PRO A 383 8.86 -14.81 -20.78
CA PRO A 383 9.58 -15.91 -20.17
C PRO A 383 9.63 -15.81 -18.64
N PRO A 384 9.46 -16.92 -17.90
CA PRO A 384 9.47 -16.90 -16.44
C PRO A 384 10.72 -16.27 -15.82
N GLU A 385 11.86 -16.37 -16.46
CA GLU A 385 13.13 -15.77 -16.06
C GLU A 385 13.12 -14.23 -16.09
N ARG A 386 12.14 -13.62 -16.74
CA ARG A 386 11.90 -12.16 -16.74
C ARG A 386 10.96 -11.68 -15.66
N LEU A 387 10.44 -12.57 -14.83
CA LEU A 387 9.65 -12.19 -13.67
C LEU A 387 10.55 -11.45 -12.69
N MET A 388 10.19 -10.22 -12.38
CA MET A 388 11.02 -9.40 -11.51
C MET A 388 10.91 -9.82 -10.05
N TRP A 389 9.73 -10.21 -9.59
CA TRP A 389 9.58 -10.47 -8.18
C TRP A 389 8.57 -11.56 -7.88
N LEU A 390 9.00 -12.51 -7.09
CA LEU A 390 8.17 -13.58 -6.56
C LEU A 390 8.30 -13.62 -5.04
N GLY A 391 7.28 -13.20 -4.33
CA GLY A 391 7.24 -13.31 -2.87
C GLY A 391 6.50 -14.55 -2.44
N THR A 392 7.04 -15.24 -1.44
CA THR A 392 6.42 -16.42 -0.89
C THR A 392 6.44 -16.37 0.63
N PRO A 393 5.32 -16.05 1.31
CA PRO A 393 5.21 -16.29 2.73
C PRO A 393 5.46 -17.76 3.04
N ALA A 394 6.25 -18.03 4.06
CA ALA A 394 6.67 -19.38 4.40
C ALA A 394 5.49 -20.28 4.82
N ASN A 395 5.61 -21.55 4.52
CA ASN A 395 4.64 -22.58 4.92
C ASN A 395 4.36 -22.56 6.45
N ARG A 396 5.41 -22.48 7.27
CA ARG A 396 5.30 -22.45 8.72
C ARG A 396 4.60 -21.19 9.22
N PHE A 397 4.78 -20.07 8.54
CA PHE A 397 4.17 -18.81 8.89
C PHE A 397 2.64 -18.87 8.77
N SER A 398 2.14 -19.45 7.69
CA SER A 398 0.71 -19.65 7.47
C SER A 398 0.09 -20.53 8.58
N ASN A 399 0.80 -21.55 9.03
CA ASN A 399 0.37 -22.40 10.13
C ASN A 399 0.43 -21.67 11.49
N HIS A 400 1.49 -20.89 11.74
CA HIS A 400 1.63 -20.09 12.95
C HIS A 400 0.51 -19.06 13.09
N HIS A 401 0.16 -18.38 12.01
CA HIS A 401 -0.94 -17.42 11.97
C HIS A 401 -2.33 -18.07 11.81
N LYS A 402 -2.38 -19.39 11.82
CA LYS A 402 -3.63 -20.16 11.65
C LYS A 402 -4.38 -19.82 10.35
N GLN A 403 -3.65 -19.52 9.31
CA GLN A 403 -4.21 -19.41 7.97
C GLN A 403 -4.61 -20.80 7.43
N CYS A 404 -3.86 -21.84 7.83
CA CYS A 404 -4.24 -23.22 7.59
C CYS A 404 -4.34 -23.94 8.94
N THR A 405 -5.54 -24.46 9.26
CA THR A 405 -5.80 -25.25 10.46
C THR A 405 -6.05 -26.73 10.16
N ILE A 406 -5.95 -27.11 8.87
CA ILE A 406 -6.06 -28.52 8.47
C ILE A 406 -4.77 -29.24 8.88
N PRO A 407 -4.85 -30.33 9.67
CA PRO A 407 -3.68 -31.08 10.10
C PRO A 407 -2.85 -31.59 8.92
N ASP A 408 -1.53 -31.54 9.06
CA ASP A 408 -0.56 -32.05 8.08
C ASP A 408 -0.74 -31.48 6.65
N LYS A 409 -1.21 -30.24 6.55
CA LYS A 409 -1.30 -29.49 5.32
C LYS A 409 -0.58 -28.15 5.46
N PHE A 410 -0.07 -27.68 4.35
CA PHE A 410 0.76 -26.47 4.27
C PHE A 410 0.12 -25.48 3.30
N LEU A 411 0.05 -24.23 3.71
CA LEU A 411 -0.42 -23.14 2.88
C LEU A 411 0.74 -22.19 2.61
N ILE A 412 0.96 -21.91 1.34
CA ILE A 412 1.89 -20.89 0.89
C ILE A 412 1.15 -19.91 -0.02
N SER A 413 1.53 -18.66 0.00
CA SER A 413 0.88 -17.61 -0.79
C SER A 413 1.89 -16.93 -1.71
N PRO A 414 2.29 -17.58 -2.82
CA PRO A 414 3.12 -16.93 -3.83
C PRO A 414 2.36 -15.76 -4.45
N PHE A 415 3.08 -14.68 -4.66
CA PHE A 415 2.51 -13.51 -5.30
C PHE A 415 3.52 -12.85 -6.23
N TYR A 416 3.01 -12.14 -7.19
CA TYR A 416 3.76 -11.36 -8.13
C TYR A 416 3.15 -9.96 -8.25
N VAL A 417 3.95 -8.95 -8.07
CA VAL A 417 3.57 -7.56 -8.22
C VAL A 417 4.07 -7.02 -9.56
N TYR A 418 3.42 -5.97 -10.02
CA TYR A 418 3.68 -5.36 -11.31
C TYR A 418 3.44 -6.29 -12.51
N VAL A 419 2.48 -7.21 -12.36
CA VAL A 419 1.83 -7.79 -13.52
C VAL A 419 1.21 -6.62 -14.31
N PRO A 420 1.45 -6.53 -15.61
CA PRO A 420 0.79 -5.51 -16.41
C PRO A 420 -0.72 -5.53 -16.19
N PRO A 421 -1.36 -4.38 -15.97
CA PRO A 421 -2.79 -4.33 -15.73
C PRO A 421 -3.56 -4.86 -16.93
N PRO A 422 -4.69 -5.54 -16.70
CA PRO A 422 -5.49 -6.05 -17.78
C PRO A 422 -6.01 -4.95 -18.70
N GLU A 423 -6.10 -5.21 -19.97
CA GLU A 423 -6.84 -4.35 -20.88
C GLU A 423 -8.33 -4.38 -20.52
N TYR A 424 -8.92 -3.22 -20.33
CA TYR A 424 -10.29 -3.08 -19.83
C TYR A 424 -11.41 -3.41 -20.81
N HIS A 425 -11.08 -3.60 -22.07
CA HIS A 425 -12.05 -3.90 -23.10
C HIS A 425 -12.13 -5.40 -23.35
N VAL A 426 -12.77 -6.10 -22.43
CA VAL A 426 -13.07 -7.51 -22.61
C VAL A 426 -14.53 -7.63 -23.04
N GLU A 427 -14.72 -8.16 -24.21
CA GLU A 427 -16.01 -8.21 -24.90
C GLU A 427 -17.06 -9.11 -24.21
N SER A 428 -16.65 -9.99 -23.30
CA SER A 428 -17.57 -10.91 -22.63
C SER A 428 -16.95 -11.51 -21.34
N PRO A 429 -17.79 -12.01 -20.39
CA PRO A 429 -17.32 -12.75 -19.22
C PRO A 429 -16.47 -13.98 -19.57
N ASP A 430 -16.75 -14.65 -20.68
CA ASP A 430 -16.00 -15.83 -21.14
C ASP A 430 -14.59 -15.44 -21.57
N ALA A 431 -14.42 -14.28 -22.21
CA ALA A 431 -13.10 -13.77 -22.57
C ALA A 431 -12.28 -13.41 -21.32
N ILE A 432 -12.90 -12.86 -20.28
CA ILE A 432 -12.24 -12.60 -18.98
C ILE A 432 -11.78 -13.92 -18.37
N ASN A 433 -12.64 -14.93 -18.31
CA ASN A 433 -12.31 -16.23 -17.73
C ASN A 433 -11.14 -16.88 -18.48
N LYS A 434 -11.15 -16.81 -19.81
CA LYS A 434 -10.03 -17.32 -20.61
C LYS A 434 -8.71 -16.61 -20.30
N LYS A 435 -8.71 -15.29 -20.22
CA LYS A 435 -7.50 -14.52 -19.84
C LYS A 435 -6.99 -14.88 -18.43
N LYS A 436 -7.90 -15.09 -17.49
CA LYS A 436 -7.55 -15.55 -16.12
C LYS A 436 -6.91 -16.93 -16.15
N GLU A 437 -7.45 -17.85 -16.94
CA GLU A 437 -6.88 -19.19 -17.11
C GLU A 437 -5.49 -19.16 -17.74
N GLU A 438 -5.30 -18.33 -18.77
CA GLU A 438 -4.01 -18.12 -19.42
C GLU A 438 -2.97 -17.55 -18.44
N LEU A 439 -3.34 -16.52 -17.66
CA LEU A 439 -2.47 -15.95 -16.64
C LEU A 439 -2.15 -16.95 -15.53
N ASN A 440 -3.13 -17.71 -15.06
CA ASN A 440 -2.92 -18.75 -14.05
C ASN A 440 -1.95 -19.84 -14.54
N ALA A 441 -2.10 -20.27 -15.79
CA ALA A 441 -1.20 -21.26 -16.39
C ALA A 441 0.23 -20.72 -16.52
N TYR A 442 0.37 -19.47 -16.97
CA TYR A 442 1.65 -18.78 -17.03
C TYR A 442 2.31 -18.66 -15.63
N MET A 443 1.60 -18.17 -14.64
CA MET A 443 2.12 -18.00 -13.29
C MET A 443 2.46 -19.33 -12.62
N ARG A 444 1.69 -20.40 -12.87
CA ARG A 444 2.04 -21.74 -12.38
C ARG A 444 3.35 -22.23 -13.00
N LYS A 445 3.56 -22.00 -14.29
CA LYS A 445 4.82 -22.30 -14.96
C LYS A 445 5.95 -21.50 -14.34
N ALA A 446 5.77 -20.19 -14.14
CA ALA A 446 6.77 -19.33 -13.50
C ALA A 446 7.12 -19.81 -12.08
N PHE A 447 6.13 -20.16 -11.27
CA PHE A 447 6.39 -20.73 -9.95
C PHE A 447 7.15 -22.05 -10.01
N SER A 448 6.89 -22.89 -11.02
CA SER A 448 7.60 -24.16 -11.19
C SER A 448 9.08 -24.02 -11.56
N GLU A 449 9.48 -22.87 -12.10
CA GLU A 449 10.90 -22.59 -12.35
C GLU A 449 11.68 -22.37 -11.05
N VAL A 450 11.02 -21.92 -9.99
CA VAL A 450 11.66 -21.59 -8.70
C VAL A 450 11.27 -22.54 -7.56
N ILE A 451 10.14 -23.27 -7.68
CA ILE A 451 9.64 -24.22 -6.67
C ILE A 451 9.75 -25.65 -7.21
N GLU A 452 10.41 -26.54 -6.43
CA GLU A 452 10.69 -27.90 -6.87
C GLU A 452 9.45 -28.78 -6.97
N ASN A 453 8.59 -28.72 -5.97
CA ASN A 453 7.51 -29.69 -5.73
C ASN A 453 6.11 -29.07 -5.86
N ILE A 454 5.96 -28.15 -6.80
CA ILE A 454 4.68 -27.55 -7.19
C ILE A 454 4.03 -28.37 -8.31
N ASP A 455 3.80 -29.64 -8.06
CA ASP A 455 3.23 -30.62 -8.99
C ASP A 455 1.84 -31.09 -8.53
N ASP A 456 1.13 -31.79 -9.42
CA ASP A 456 -0.24 -32.26 -9.15
C ASP A 456 -0.28 -33.36 -8.06
N ASP A 457 0.84 -34.03 -7.77
CA ASP A 457 0.92 -35.02 -6.71
C ASP A 457 0.94 -34.37 -5.32
N ASN A 458 1.59 -33.21 -5.19
CA ASN A 458 1.73 -32.48 -3.94
C ASN A 458 0.63 -31.41 -3.74
N VAL A 459 0.25 -30.69 -4.79
CA VAL A 459 -0.75 -29.61 -4.70
C VAL A 459 -2.16 -30.16 -4.53
N ILE A 460 -2.85 -29.73 -3.48
CA ILE A 460 -4.25 -30.10 -3.21
C ILE A 460 -5.20 -29.09 -3.88
N TYR A 461 -4.94 -27.79 -3.63
CA TYR A 461 -5.69 -26.69 -4.22
C TYR A 461 -4.76 -25.54 -4.56
N HIS A 462 -5.09 -24.83 -5.62
CA HIS A 462 -4.48 -23.59 -6.02
C HIS A 462 -5.58 -22.55 -6.29
N TRP A 463 -5.70 -21.58 -5.39
CA TRP A 463 -6.55 -20.41 -5.60
C TRP A 463 -5.71 -19.27 -6.11
N ALA A 464 -6.20 -18.57 -7.09
CA ALA A 464 -5.56 -17.39 -7.61
C ALA A 464 -6.51 -16.19 -7.59
N ASN A 465 -5.98 -15.06 -7.20
CA ASN A 465 -6.62 -13.76 -7.33
C ASN A 465 -5.85 -12.97 -8.38
N THR A 466 -6.42 -12.88 -9.54
CA THR A 466 -5.85 -12.14 -10.67
C THR A 466 -6.20 -10.65 -10.56
N PRO A 467 -5.58 -9.76 -11.35
CA PRO A 467 -6.01 -8.36 -11.42
C PRO A 467 -7.49 -8.17 -11.74
N TYR A 468 -8.07 -9.05 -12.58
CA TYR A 468 -9.51 -9.03 -12.88
C TYR A 468 -10.37 -9.38 -11.67
N ASP A 469 -9.94 -10.35 -10.86
CA ASP A 469 -10.64 -10.71 -9.63
C ASP A 469 -10.56 -9.58 -8.62
N SER A 470 -9.42 -8.90 -8.53
CA SER A 470 -9.20 -7.79 -7.61
C SER A 470 -10.16 -6.63 -7.86
N GLU A 471 -10.30 -6.20 -9.11
CA GLU A 471 -11.24 -5.13 -9.47
C GLU A 471 -12.70 -5.55 -9.28
N PHE A 472 -13.04 -6.79 -9.66
CA PHE A 472 -14.40 -7.32 -9.47
C PHE A 472 -14.79 -7.39 -7.99
N ARG A 473 -13.87 -7.79 -7.13
CA ARG A 473 -14.10 -7.91 -5.68
C ARG A 473 -14.10 -6.55 -4.99
N ASN A 474 -13.28 -5.63 -5.44
CA ASN A 474 -13.10 -4.30 -4.87
C ASN A 474 -12.96 -3.27 -5.99
N ALA A 475 -14.07 -2.61 -6.31
CA ALA A 475 -14.14 -1.61 -7.37
C ALA A 475 -13.17 -0.42 -7.19
N GLY A 476 -12.66 -0.19 -5.98
CA GLY A 476 -11.61 0.80 -5.71
C GLY A 476 -10.21 0.35 -6.16
N MET A 477 -10.02 -0.94 -6.48
CA MET A 477 -8.78 -1.46 -7.05
C MET A 477 -8.84 -1.45 -8.58
N VAL A 478 -8.93 -0.27 -9.15
CA VAL A 478 -9.05 -0.09 -10.61
C VAL A 478 -7.89 -0.79 -11.31
N GLY A 479 -8.21 -1.71 -12.23
CA GLY A 479 -7.23 -2.54 -12.92
C GLY A 479 -6.49 -3.54 -12.05
N GLY A 480 -7.00 -3.82 -10.86
CA GLY A 480 -6.32 -4.67 -9.90
C GLY A 480 -5.03 -4.05 -9.34
N THR A 481 -4.83 -2.74 -9.52
CA THR A 481 -3.67 -2.04 -8.97
C THR A 481 -3.79 -1.92 -7.47
N TRP A 482 -2.70 -2.23 -6.76
CA TRP A 482 -2.71 -2.21 -5.30
C TRP A 482 -2.32 -0.85 -4.70
N CYS A 483 -1.58 -0.02 -5.46
CA CYS A 483 -1.17 1.32 -5.02
C CYS A 483 -1.95 2.47 -5.69
N GLY A 484 -2.87 2.15 -6.59
CA GLY A 484 -3.60 3.12 -7.42
C GLY A 484 -2.74 3.60 -8.58
N SER A 485 -2.61 4.91 -8.79
CA SER A 485 -1.66 5.44 -9.75
C SER A 485 -0.22 5.05 -9.38
N ARG A 486 0.64 4.93 -10.38
CA ARG A 486 2.06 4.66 -10.16
C ARG A 486 2.70 5.74 -9.28
N HIS A 487 3.77 5.38 -8.54
CA HIS A 487 4.55 6.33 -7.79
C HIS A 487 5.70 6.84 -8.66
N CYS A 488 5.48 7.90 -9.38
CA CYS A 488 6.44 8.58 -10.25
C CYS A 488 6.39 10.08 -10.02
N GLU A 489 7.26 10.83 -10.64
CA GLU A 489 7.41 12.28 -10.43
C GLU A 489 6.07 13.03 -10.48
N ASP A 490 5.27 12.78 -11.51
CA ASP A 490 3.95 13.42 -11.73
C ASP A 490 2.81 12.83 -10.85
N GLN A 491 3.11 11.84 -10.02
CA GLN A 491 2.16 11.16 -9.12
C GLN A 491 2.73 10.99 -7.70
N TRP A 492 3.61 11.90 -7.30
CA TRP A 492 4.20 11.89 -5.97
C TRP A 492 4.01 13.22 -5.24
N PHE A 493 3.88 13.17 -3.93
CA PHE A 493 3.78 14.32 -3.04
C PHE A 493 2.73 15.35 -3.50
N LYS A 494 3.15 16.56 -3.87
CA LYS A 494 2.26 17.66 -4.30
C LYS A 494 1.63 17.49 -5.68
N GLU A 495 2.14 16.56 -6.48
CA GLU A 495 1.61 16.31 -7.82
C GLU A 495 0.51 15.21 -7.82
N ARG A 496 0.33 14.48 -6.72
CA ARG A 496 -0.62 13.36 -6.64
C ARG A 496 -1.98 13.78 -6.10
N PRO A 497 -3.09 13.46 -6.79
CA PRO A 497 -3.23 13.00 -8.17
C PRO A 497 -3.03 14.14 -9.15
N MET A 498 -3.18 15.36 -8.69
CA MET A 498 -2.97 16.64 -9.35
C MET A 498 -2.82 17.74 -8.27
N PRO A 499 -2.11 18.85 -8.55
CA PRO A 499 -1.74 19.83 -7.53
C PRO A 499 -2.91 20.38 -6.71
N GLU A 500 -4.05 20.66 -7.35
CA GLU A 500 -5.23 21.19 -6.67
C GLU A 500 -5.91 20.22 -5.69
N MET A 501 -5.61 18.91 -5.81
CA MET A 501 -6.15 17.88 -4.93
C MET A 501 -5.10 17.24 -4.00
N ALA A 502 -3.84 17.60 -4.13
CA ALA A 502 -2.74 16.98 -3.39
C ALA A 502 -2.90 17.03 -1.85
N ARG A 503 -3.78 17.90 -1.36
CA ARG A 503 -4.07 18.08 0.05
C ARG A 503 -5.45 17.56 0.46
N TYR A 504 -5.90 16.47 -0.15
CA TYR A 504 -7.13 15.73 0.24
C TYR A 504 -8.44 16.50 0.00
N ARG A 505 -8.37 17.81 -0.27
CA ARG A 505 -9.52 18.65 -0.62
C ARG A 505 -9.93 18.44 -2.06
N THR A 506 -11.16 18.77 -2.34
CA THR A 506 -11.70 18.74 -3.72
C THR A 506 -12.25 20.13 -4.08
N PRO A 507 -12.58 20.38 -5.36
CA PRO A 507 -13.28 21.62 -5.76
C PRO A 507 -14.69 21.76 -5.15
N ILE A 508 -15.26 20.71 -4.60
CA ILE A 508 -16.56 20.74 -3.92
C ILE A 508 -16.32 21.00 -2.42
N GLU A 509 -16.84 22.09 -1.92
CA GLU A 509 -16.72 22.43 -0.49
C GLU A 509 -17.25 21.31 0.39
N GLY A 510 -16.56 20.99 1.47
CA GLY A 510 -16.97 19.94 2.41
C GLY A 510 -16.85 18.52 1.85
N LEU A 511 -16.19 18.32 0.70
CA LEU A 511 -15.85 17.01 0.19
C LEU A 511 -14.34 16.80 0.26
N TYR A 512 -13.93 15.70 0.91
CA TYR A 512 -12.53 15.25 1.00
C TYR A 512 -12.40 13.85 0.42
N ILE A 513 -11.16 13.49 0.03
CA ILE A 513 -10.85 12.16 -0.50
C ILE A 513 -9.74 11.53 0.35
N CYS A 514 -9.95 10.27 0.77
CA CYS A 514 -8.96 9.48 1.49
C CYS A 514 -8.58 8.17 0.76
N HIS A 515 -8.98 8.02 -0.50
CA HIS A 515 -8.68 6.83 -1.28
C HIS A 515 -7.23 6.83 -1.79
N GLN A 516 -6.61 5.66 -1.79
CA GLN A 516 -5.20 5.47 -2.18
C GLN A 516 -4.85 5.91 -3.61
N THR A 517 -5.82 5.95 -4.52
CA THR A 517 -5.60 6.39 -5.90
C THR A 517 -5.42 7.88 -6.04
N ALA A 518 -5.89 8.65 -5.06
CA ALA A 518 -6.12 10.08 -5.21
C ALA A 518 -5.22 10.94 -4.33
N VAL A 519 -4.43 10.37 -3.43
CA VAL A 519 -3.68 11.20 -2.48
C VAL A 519 -2.34 10.59 -2.10
N HIS A 520 -1.38 11.45 -1.74
CA HIS A 520 -0.10 11.04 -1.20
C HIS A 520 -0.28 10.33 0.16
N PRO A 521 0.43 9.25 0.44
CA PRO A 521 1.45 8.59 -0.38
C PRO A 521 0.92 7.41 -1.20
N GLY A 522 -0.35 7.30 -1.44
CA GLY A 522 -0.95 6.13 -2.05
C GLY A 522 -1.14 4.96 -1.08
N GLY A 523 -1.37 3.76 -1.60
CA GLY A 523 -1.72 2.59 -0.79
C GLY A 523 -0.58 1.91 -0.04
N LEU A 524 0.66 2.34 -0.24
CA LEU A 524 1.83 1.66 0.28
C LEU A 524 1.96 1.76 1.81
N ALA A 525 1.93 2.97 2.32
CA ALA A 525 2.17 3.22 3.74
C ALA A 525 0.86 3.23 4.53
N LEU A 526 0.59 2.16 5.25
CA LEU A 526 -0.66 1.98 5.98
C LEU A 526 -0.87 3.09 7.02
N MET A 527 -2.10 3.58 7.12
CA MET A 527 -2.54 4.69 7.96
C MET A 527 -1.94 6.07 7.57
N ALA A 528 -1.05 6.15 6.57
CA ALA A 528 -0.41 7.41 6.21
C ALA A 528 -1.41 8.41 5.62
N ILE A 529 -2.27 7.97 4.73
CA ILE A 529 -3.32 8.82 4.14
C ILE A 529 -4.17 9.50 5.22
N THR A 530 -4.64 8.71 6.17
CA THR A 530 -5.47 9.24 7.27
C THR A 530 -4.68 10.19 8.16
N TYR A 531 -3.46 9.82 8.55
CA TYR A 531 -2.60 10.67 9.37
C TYR A 531 -2.31 12.00 8.67
N ASN A 532 -1.98 11.95 7.39
CA ASN A 532 -1.73 13.15 6.59
C ASN A 532 -2.99 14.02 6.46
N MET A 533 -4.14 13.41 6.18
CA MET A 533 -5.41 14.12 6.05
C MET A 533 -5.82 14.81 7.37
N MET A 534 -5.52 14.23 8.52
CA MET A 534 -5.81 14.86 9.82
C MET A 534 -5.16 16.24 9.96
N HIS A 535 -3.94 16.45 9.41
CA HIS A 535 -3.31 17.78 9.41
C HIS A 535 -4.16 18.81 8.67
N ILE A 536 -4.76 18.39 7.56
CA ILE A 536 -5.58 19.25 6.72
C ILE A 536 -6.94 19.53 7.34
N LEU A 537 -7.57 18.53 7.95
CA LEU A 537 -8.84 18.69 8.64
C LEU A 537 -8.72 19.59 9.88
N ILE A 538 -7.57 19.56 10.56
CA ILE A 538 -7.24 20.46 11.68
C ILE A 538 -7.05 21.90 11.17
N GLU A 539 -6.37 22.10 10.05
CA GLU A 539 -6.21 23.42 9.42
C GLU A 539 -7.54 24.03 9.01
N ASP A 540 -8.44 23.20 8.48
CA ASP A 540 -9.78 23.63 8.06
C ASP A 540 -10.71 23.88 9.26
N GLY A 541 -10.24 23.65 10.48
CA GLY A 541 -11.04 23.80 11.69
C GLY A 541 -12.19 22.79 11.80
N LEU A 542 -12.11 21.70 11.05
CA LEU A 542 -13.14 20.66 11.03
C LEU A 542 -13.04 19.75 12.25
N VAL A 543 -11.82 19.54 12.75
CA VAL A 543 -11.52 18.71 13.92
C VAL A 543 -10.57 19.41 14.87
N GLU A 544 -10.72 19.10 16.15
CA GLU A 544 -9.82 19.51 17.22
C GLU A 544 -9.43 18.25 18.02
N PRO A 545 -8.24 17.69 17.77
CA PRO A 545 -7.83 16.48 18.46
C PRO A 545 -7.36 16.76 19.89
N GLY A 546 -7.46 15.76 20.77
CA GLY A 546 -6.92 15.82 22.12
C GLY A 546 -5.40 15.64 22.18
N ASP A 547 -4.87 15.52 23.42
CA ASP A 547 -3.43 15.40 23.71
C ASP A 547 -2.76 14.14 23.12
N TRP A 548 -3.53 13.18 22.62
CA TRP A 548 -3.04 11.98 21.95
C TRP A 548 -2.51 12.25 20.54
N TRP A 549 -2.85 13.39 19.95
CA TRP A 549 -2.42 13.76 18.60
C TRP A 549 -1.06 14.46 18.63
N TYR A 550 -0.22 14.11 17.68
CA TYR A 550 0.99 14.83 17.35
C TYR A 550 1.17 14.89 15.82
N PRO A 551 1.42 16.08 15.25
CA PRO A 551 1.63 16.25 13.81
C PRO A 551 3.03 15.81 13.39
N SER A 552 3.23 15.72 12.06
CA SER A 552 4.55 15.49 11.49
C SER A 552 5.52 16.65 11.80
N PRO A 553 6.72 16.36 12.32
CA PRO A 553 7.68 17.43 12.65
C PRO A 553 8.24 18.15 11.41
N TRP A 554 8.07 17.57 10.23
CA TRP A 554 8.50 18.17 8.96
C TRP A 554 7.40 19.00 8.29
N TYR A 555 6.17 18.93 8.76
CA TYR A 555 5.07 19.69 8.20
C TYR A 555 5.13 21.16 8.65
N ILE A 556 5.55 22.05 7.76
CA ILE A 556 5.88 23.45 8.06
C ILE A 556 4.79 24.20 8.82
N PRO A 557 3.50 24.17 8.44
CA PRO A 557 2.45 24.93 9.13
C PRO A 557 2.31 24.60 10.60
N GLN A 558 2.78 23.45 11.02
CA GLN A 558 2.66 22.98 12.41
C GLN A 558 4.02 22.80 13.10
N ARG A 559 5.11 23.16 12.41
CA ARG A 559 6.46 23.11 12.95
C ARG A 559 6.58 24.02 14.17
N GLY A 560 7.17 23.52 15.24
CA GLY A 560 7.33 24.27 16.51
C GLY A 560 6.17 24.18 17.49
N LYS A 561 5.05 23.53 17.12
CA LYS A 561 3.96 23.23 18.06
C LYS A 561 4.21 21.99 18.92
N ILE A 562 5.32 21.29 18.68
CA ILE A 562 5.68 20.05 19.38
C ILE A 562 7.09 20.17 19.93
N SER A 563 7.23 19.86 21.22
CA SER A 563 8.52 19.81 21.91
C SER A 563 9.22 18.45 21.82
N ALA A 564 8.49 17.39 21.53
CA ALA A 564 9.02 16.03 21.30
C ALA A 564 7.95 15.18 20.59
N VAL A 565 8.37 14.28 19.68
CA VAL A 565 7.51 13.27 19.08
C VAL A 565 7.51 12.05 20.00
N PRO A 566 6.40 11.71 20.66
CA PRO A 566 6.32 10.50 21.46
C PRO A 566 6.56 9.26 20.63
N GLY A 567 7.18 8.23 21.18
CA GLY A 567 7.32 6.92 20.54
C GLY A 567 8.39 6.80 19.45
N GLN A 568 9.24 7.81 19.23
CA GLN A 568 10.39 7.69 18.32
C GLN A 568 11.26 6.49 18.73
N GLY A 569 11.48 5.57 17.80
CA GLY A 569 12.33 4.40 18.01
C GLY A 569 11.71 3.26 18.81
N LYS A 570 10.46 3.36 19.26
CA LYS A 570 9.77 2.24 19.91
C LYS A 570 8.95 1.47 18.87
N ILE A 571 9.36 0.25 18.65
CA ILE A 571 8.55 -0.72 17.89
C ILE A 571 7.40 -1.13 18.81
N PRO A 572 6.14 -1.06 18.36
CA PRO A 572 5.02 -1.59 19.14
C PRO A 572 5.28 -3.06 19.48
N ALA A 573 5.13 -3.41 20.74
CA ALA A 573 5.34 -4.78 21.22
C ALA A 573 4.26 -5.74 20.69
#